data_66005cda3df5ed7b7bfe583b153b2553
#
_entry.id   66005cda3df5ed7b7bfe583b153b2553
#
_cell.length_a   1.000
_cell.length_b   1.000
_cell.length_c   1.000
_cell.angle_alpha   90.00
_cell.angle_beta   90.00
_cell.angle_gamma   90.00
#
_symmetry.space_group_name_H-M   'P 1'
#
loop_
_entity.id
_entity.type
_entity.pdbx_description
1 polymer ?
#
loop_
_entity_poly.entity_id
_entity_poly.type
_entity_poly.pdbx_seq_one_letter_code
_entity_poly.pdbx_strand_id
1 'polypeptide(L)'
;MKYLTRFAVAMLMASPAMLRAQSVSDSTSTRESVHDWLFAAGHANVLATYLSPLEYTGPAFSVAHRSERLARWGHGKVTVQGWFQAQGSYTASPTKDNHFYDGRFTAAVAWHRNWRPASGLRLGVGGQAEAGGGITYSLNGGNNPAEGRVALHVGPSVTADYAFRVGRRKWSVNSQMDVPLLGLAFTPTYGQSYYEMFSLGHSDHNVRVTHPFNAPSLRWTTLCRIPVLGAKVSVGYQADIVQSHLGGLKYHAWNHTFMIGYTRRLRLVRD
;
A
#
# COMPACT_ATOMS: atom_id res chain seq x y z
N MET A 1 22.13 -14.48 -13.79
CA MET A 1 21.45 -13.41 -14.53
C MET A 1 20.48 -13.87 -15.64
N LYS A 2 20.54 -15.10 -16.16
CA LYS A 2 19.65 -15.57 -17.26
C LYS A 2 18.22 -16.01 -16.84
N TYR A 3 17.93 -16.15 -15.56
CA TYR A 3 16.62 -16.62 -15.07
C TYR A 3 15.67 -15.49 -14.62
N LEU A 4 16.18 -14.31 -14.26
CA LEU A 4 15.35 -13.15 -13.92
C LEU A 4 14.62 -12.55 -15.13
N THR A 5 15.22 -12.61 -16.31
CA THR A 5 14.61 -12.07 -17.54
C THR A 5 13.45 -12.93 -18.06
N ARG A 6 13.42 -14.23 -17.75
CA ARG A 6 12.32 -15.12 -18.16
C ARG A 6 11.09 -15.01 -17.28
N PHE A 7 11.23 -14.60 -16.01
CA PHE A 7 10.09 -14.37 -15.12
C PHE A 7 9.33 -13.07 -15.43
N ALA A 8 10.04 -12.01 -15.83
CA ALA A 8 9.44 -10.74 -16.21
C ALA A 8 8.60 -10.83 -17.50
N VAL A 9 9.01 -11.69 -18.46
CA VAL A 9 8.31 -11.87 -19.73
C VAL A 9 7.07 -12.76 -19.59
N ALA A 10 7.05 -13.71 -18.66
CA ALA A 10 5.90 -14.58 -18.43
C ALA A 10 4.71 -13.85 -17.78
N MET A 11 4.94 -12.79 -17.00
CA MET A 11 3.86 -11.97 -16.42
C MET A 11 3.21 -11.01 -17.42
N LEU A 12 3.87 -10.67 -18.52
CA LEU A 12 3.32 -9.79 -19.58
C LEU A 12 2.43 -10.55 -20.60
N MET A 13 2.48 -11.87 -20.64
CA MET A 13 1.80 -12.68 -21.66
C MET A 13 0.47 -13.31 -21.20
N ALA A 14 -0.08 -12.91 -20.05
CA ALA A 14 -1.45 -13.22 -19.72
C ALA A 14 -2.42 -12.37 -20.56
N SER A 15 -2.46 -12.65 -21.88
CA SER A 15 -3.37 -12.00 -22.80
C SER A 15 -4.82 -12.33 -22.42
N PRO A 16 -5.70 -11.34 -22.27
CA PRO A 16 -7.12 -11.60 -22.08
C PRO A 16 -7.73 -12.05 -23.41
N ALA A 17 -8.26 -13.26 -23.45
CA ALA A 17 -9.20 -13.66 -24.50
C ALA A 17 -10.34 -12.63 -24.54
N MET A 18 -10.53 -12.00 -25.71
CA MET A 18 -11.65 -11.11 -25.98
C MET A 18 -12.94 -11.93 -26.03
N LEU A 19 -13.67 -11.99 -24.93
CA LEU A 19 -15.08 -12.37 -24.95
C LEU A 19 -15.90 -11.14 -25.35
N ARG A 20 -16.34 -11.13 -26.61
CA ARG A 20 -17.43 -10.25 -27.06
C ARG A 20 -18.71 -10.81 -26.42
N ALA A 21 -19.21 -10.15 -25.38
CA ALA A 21 -20.56 -10.37 -24.90
C ALA A 21 -21.52 -9.50 -25.74
N GLN A 22 -22.45 -10.16 -26.41
CA GLN A 22 -23.61 -9.55 -27.06
C GLN A 22 -24.50 -8.91 -25.99
N SER A 23 -25.05 -7.73 -26.32
CA SER A 23 -26.00 -6.99 -25.49
C SER A 23 -27.34 -7.73 -25.42
N VAL A 24 -27.61 -8.34 -24.28
CA VAL A 24 -28.98 -8.71 -23.88
C VAL A 24 -29.44 -7.63 -22.90
N SER A 25 -30.50 -6.90 -23.29
CA SER A 25 -31.17 -5.93 -22.43
C SER A 25 -32.07 -6.66 -21.45
N ASP A 26 -31.54 -6.98 -20.27
CA ASP A 26 -32.33 -7.35 -19.11
C ASP A 26 -31.84 -6.55 -17.90
N SER A 27 -32.77 -6.18 -17.04
CA SER A 27 -32.60 -5.32 -15.86
C SER A 27 -31.74 -5.98 -14.77
N THR A 28 -30.60 -6.51 -15.12
CA THR A 28 -29.60 -7.06 -14.23
C THR A 28 -28.72 -5.93 -13.67
N SER A 29 -28.69 -5.78 -12.36
CA SER A 29 -27.84 -4.81 -11.65
C SER A 29 -26.37 -5.10 -11.92
N THR A 30 -25.83 -4.48 -12.96
CA THR A 30 -24.42 -4.61 -13.34
C THR A 30 -23.55 -3.95 -12.28
N ARG A 31 -22.75 -4.72 -11.58
CA ARG A 31 -21.76 -4.20 -10.62
C ARG A 31 -20.45 -3.93 -11.34
N GLU A 32 -20.07 -2.68 -11.38
CA GLU A 32 -18.76 -2.28 -11.90
C GLU A 32 -17.77 -2.17 -10.75
N SER A 33 -16.59 -2.80 -10.91
CA SER A 33 -15.42 -2.62 -10.04
C SER A 33 -14.23 -2.16 -10.87
N VAL A 34 -13.44 -1.27 -10.29
CA VAL A 34 -12.20 -0.74 -10.88
C VAL A 34 -11.03 -1.39 -10.17
N HIS A 35 -10.08 -1.91 -10.92
CA HIS A 35 -8.89 -2.56 -10.41
C HIS A 35 -7.65 -1.89 -11.00
N ASP A 36 -6.75 -1.43 -10.15
CA ASP A 36 -5.43 -0.90 -10.52
C ASP A 36 -4.37 -1.91 -10.09
N TRP A 37 -3.50 -2.32 -11.00
CA TRP A 37 -2.27 -3.04 -10.73
C TRP A 37 -1.10 -2.10 -10.93
N LEU A 38 -0.30 -1.91 -9.89
CA LEU A 38 0.71 -0.87 -9.82
C LEU A 38 2.07 -1.48 -9.48
N PHE A 39 3.08 -1.05 -10.20
CA PHE A 39 4.49 -1.32 -9.92
C PHE A 39 5.15 0.00 -9.57
N ALA A 40 6.00 0.02 -8.58
CA ALA A 40 6.64 1.24 -8.15
C ALA A 40 8.12 1.05 -7.88
N ALA A 41 8.89 2.11 -8.12
CA ALA A 41 10.29 2.21 -7.78
C ALA A 41 10.59 3.61 -7.23
N GLY A 42 11.54 3.70 -6.32
CA GLY A 42 11.91 4.96 -5.70
C GLY A 42 12.97 4.81 -4.63
N HIS A 43 12.82 5.57 -3.57
CA HIS A 43 13.80 5.68 -2.50
C HIS A 43 13.17 5.40 -1.14
N ALA A 44 13.93 4.73 -0.27
CA ALA A 44 13.59 4.49 1.11
C ALA A 44 14.62 5.11 2.06
N ASN A 45 14.12 5.59 3.20
CA ASN A 45 14.90 5.89 4.40
C ASN A 45 14.37 5.01 5.53
N VAL A 46 15.22 4.18 6.13
CA VAL A 46 14.85 3.20 7.15
C VAL A 46 15.69 3.41 8.40
N LEU A 47 15.04 3.52 9.54
CA LEU A 47 15.64 3.45 10.87
C LEU A 47 15.01 2.28 11.62
N ALA A 48 15.82 1.39 12.17
CA ALA A 48 15.39 0.29 13.01
C ALA A 48 16.34 0.18 14.21
N THR A 49 16.04 0.90 15.31
CA THR A 49 16.96 1.02 16.44
C THR A 49 17.18 -0.28 17.22
N TYR A 50 16.37 -1.29 16.95
CA TYR A 50 16.64 -2.66 17.40
C TYR A 50 17.90 -3.24 16.76
N LEU A 51 18.19 -2.87 15.51
CA LEU A 51 19.32 -3.38 14.73
C LEU A 51 20.48 -2.39 14.68
N SER A 52 20.20 -1.09 14.54
CA SER A 52 21.21 -0.03 14.44
C SER A 52 20.60 1.33 14.77
N PRO A 53 21.33 2.20 15.46
CA PRO A 53 20.89 3.57 15.74
C PRO A 53 20.99 4.51 14.52
N LEU A 54 21.54 4.04 13.40
CA LEU A 54 21.77 4.83 12.18
C LEU A 54 20.59 4.73 11.22
N GLU A 55 20.39 5.77 10.42
CA GLU A 55 19.46 5.76 9.29
C GLU A 55 20.11 5.16 8.06
N TYR A 56 19.39 4.31 7.37
CA TYR A 56 19.81 3.61 6.17
C TYR A 56 19.00 4.10 4.98
N THR A 57 19.65 4.42 3.88
CA THR A 57 18.99 4.95 2.68
C THR A 57 19.33 4.13 1.45
N GLY A 58 18.36 4.03 0.51
CA GLY A 58 18.60 3.28 -0.73
C GLY A 58 17.35 3.07 -1.58
N PRO A 59 17.45 2.24 -2.63
CA PRO A 59 16.34 1.96 -3.52
C PRO A 59 15.20 1.20 -2.84
N ALA A 60 13.97 1.53 -3.25
CA ALA A 60 12.74 0.85 -2.84
C ALA A 60 11.93 0.43 -4.05
N PHE A 61 11.23 -0.70 -3.94
CA PHE A 61 10.34 -1.26 -4.95
C PHE A 61 9.05 -1.75 -4.31
N SER A 62 7.93 -1.61 -5.01
CA SER A 62 6.68 -2.19 -4.54
C SER A 62 5.79 -2.66 -5.68
N VAL A 63 4.90 -3.60 -5.34
CA VAL A 63 3.77 -4.03 -6.16
C VAL A 63 2.51 -3.79 -5.35
N ALA A 64 1.52 -3.13 -5.93
CA ALA A 64 0.26 -2.89 -5.27
C ALA A 64 -0.93 -3.23 -6.17
N HIS A 65 -2.00 -3.68 -5.52
CA HIS A 65 -3.31 -3.87 -6.12
C HIS A 65 -4.33 -3.02 -5.38
N ARG A 66 -5.04 -2.19 -6.11
CA ARG A 66 -6.16 -1.40 -5.62
C ARG A 66 -7.44 -1.84 -6.30
N SER A 67 -8.49 -2.05 -5.53
CA SER A 67 -9.83 -2.30 -6.05
C SER A 67 -10.81 -1.27 -5.50
N GLU A 68 -11.76 -0.81 -6.31
CA GLU A 68 -12.81 0.11 -5.87
C GLU A 68 -14.15 -0.32 -6.48
N ARG A 69 -15.20 -0.33 -5.67
CA ARG A 69 -16.57 -0.65 -6.08
C ARG A 69 -17.58 0.15 -5.28
N LEU A 70 -18.78 0.32 -5.80
CA LEU A 70 -19.90 0.85 -5.03
C LEU A 70 -20.31 -0.18 -3.96
N ALA A 71 -20.58 0.31 -2.75
CA ALA A 71 -21.14 -0.49 -1.68
C ALA A 71 -22.58 -0.94 -2.01
N ARG A 72 -23.02 -2.04 -1.43
CA ARG A 72 -24.42 -2.50 -1.52
C ARG A 72 -25.39 -1.60 -0.73
N TRP A 73 -24.87 -0.88 0.22
CA TRP A 73 -25.54 0.06 1.11
C TRP A 73 -25.13 1.49 0.77
N GLY A 74 -25.82 2.50 1.32
CA GLY A 74 -25.46 3.90 1.11
C GLY A 74 -26.04 4.53 -0.15
N HIS A 75 -27.05 3.88 -0.80
CA HIS A 75 -27.81 4.44 -1.94
C HIS A 75 -26.92 4.98 -3.06
N GLY A 76 -25.86 4.24 -3.44
CA GLY A 76 -24.92 4.62 -4.48
C GLY A 76 -23.94 5.76 -4.12
N LYS A 77 -23.94 6.22 -2.86
CA LYS A 77 -23.05 7.29 -2.38
C LYS A 77 -21.81 6.77 -1.63
N VAL A 78 -21.74 5.47 -1.39
CA VAL A 78 -20.63 4.86 -0.65
C VAL A 78 -19.82 3.96 -1.57
N THR A 79 -18.50 4.12 -1.56
CA THR A 79 -17.55 3.20 -2.19
C THR A 79 -16.82 2.37 -1.14
N VAL A 80 -16.51 1.13 -1.50
CA VAL A 80 -15.61 0.25 -0.77
C VAL A 80 -14.36 0.09 -1.61
N GLN A 81 -13.22 0.27 -0.98
CA GLN A 81 -11.91 0.14 -1.61
C GLN A 81 -11.10 -0.92 -0.87
N GLY A 82 -10.42 -1.79 -1.62
CA GLY A 82 -9.39 -2.68 -1.13
C GLY A 82 -8.02 -2.20 -1.60
N TRP A 83 -7.03 -2.30 -0.74
CA TRP A 83 -5.62 -2.05 -1.03
C TRP A 83 -4.79 -3.24 -0.56
N PHE A 84 -3.91 -3.70 -1.40
CA PHE A 84 -2.88 -4.68 -1.06
C PHE A 84 -1.55 -4.22 -1.65
N GLN A 85 -0.48 -4.22 -0.85
CA GLN A 85 0.85 -3.81 -1.27
C GLN A 85 1.90 -4.73 -0.66
N ALA A 86 2.84 -5.17 -1.47
CA ALA A 86 4.11 -5.75 -1.04
C ALA A 86 5.23 -4.81 -1.44
N GLN A 87 6.14 -4.53 -0.53
CA GLN A 87 7.19 -3.54 -0.68
C GLN A 87 8.50 -4.09 -0.16
N GLY A 88 9.59 -3.74 -0.81
CA GLY A 88 10.95 -4.07 -0.38
C GLY A 88 11.91 -2.92 -0.62
N SER A 89 12.92 -2.80 0.21
CA SER A 89 14.04 -1.87 0.02
C SER A 89 15.37 -2.51 0.37
N TYR A 90 16.42 -2.03 -0.29
CA TYR A 90 17.81 -2.33 0.00
C TYR A 90 18.53 -1.03 0.32
N THR A 91 18.89 -0.85 1.59
CA THR A 91 19.38 0.43 2.09
C THR A 91 20.76 0.26 2.73
N ALA A 92 21.60 1.29 2.63
CA ALA A 92 22.95 1.31 3.17
C ALA A 92 23.07 2.33 4.31
N SER A 93 23.93 2.01 5.27
CA SER A 93 24.38 2.95 6.30
C SER A 93 25.08 4.19 5.68
N PRO A 94 25.23 5.30 6.41
CA PRO A 94 25.96 6.48 5.91
C PRO A 94 27.39 6.16 5.47
N THR A 95 28.06 5.23 6.16
CA THR A 95 29.42 4.76 5.85
C THR A 95 29.48 3.66 4.80
N LYS A 96 28.31 3.11 4.40
CA LYS A 96 28.14 2.00 3.45
C LYS A 96 28.80 0.68 3.85
N ASP A 97 29.13 0.53 5.11
CA ASP A 97 29.72 -0.67 5.71
C ASP A 97 28.68 -1.71 6.14
N ASN A 98 27.42 -1.29 6.28
CA ASN A 98 26.29 -2.18 6.59
C ASN A 98 25.09 -1.87 5.72
N HIS A 99 24.24 -2.88 5.52
CA HIS A 99 23.05 -2.80 4.68
C HIS A 99 21.86 -3.44 5.37
N PHE A 100 20.65 -2.87 5.10
CA PHE A 100 19.37 -3.44 5.49
C PHE A 100 18.60 -3.93 4.26
N TYR A 101 17.99 -5.11 4.40
CA TYR A 101 16.82 -5.49 3.64
C TYR A 101 15.59 -5.20 4.50
N ASP A 102 14.72 -4.31 4.03
CA ASP A 102 13.42 -4.07 4.67
C ASP A 102 12.32 -4.56 3.73
N GLY A 103 11.48 -5.45 4.23
CA GLY A 103 10.34 -6.00 3.51
C GLY A 103 9.06 -5.75 4.29
N ARG A 104 7.99 -5.30 3.62
CA ARG A 104 6.71 -5.03 4.25
C ARG A 104 5.55 -5.39 3.33
N PHE A 105 4.47 -5.89 3.92
CA PHE A 105 3.19 -6.00 3.25
C PHE A 105 2.11 -5.21 4.01
N THR A 106 1.11 -4.74 3.26
CA THR A 106 -0.03 -4.00 3.79
C THR A 106 -1.28 -4.45 3.08
N ALA A 107 -2.33 -4.73 3.84
CA ALA A 107 -3.67 -4.98 3.35
C ALA A 107 -4.65 -4.03 4.05
N ALA A 108 -5.46 -3.30 3.29
CA ALA A 108 -6.42 -2.35 3.86
C ALA A 108 -7.77 -2.42 3.14
N VAL A 109 -8.81 -2.12 3.90
CA VAL A 109 -10.16 -1.89 3.38
C VAL A 109 -10.61 -0.51 3.84
N ALA A 110 -11.08 0.31 2.91
CA ALA A 110 -11.57 1.65 3.20
C ALA A 110 -13.01 1.83 2.69
N TRP A 111 -13.78 2.65 3.37
CA TRP A 111 -15.14 3.02 3.02
C TRP A 111 -15.22 4.53 2.91
N HIS A 112 -15.71 5.05 1.75
CA HIS A 112 -15.82 6.48 1.51
C HIS A 112 -17.25 6.86 1.16
N ARG A 113 -17.80 7.83 1.89
CA ARG A 113 -18.99 8.56 1.45
C ARG A 113 -18.57 9.61 0.43
N ASN A 114 -19.21 9.61 -0.73
CA ASN A 114 -18.82 10.43 -1.87
C ASN A 114 -19.78 11.59 -2.08
N TRP A 115 -19.21 12.75 -2.48
CA TRP A 115 -19.89 13.95 -2.92
C TRP A 115 -19.36 14.37 -4.28
N ARG A 116 -20.19 15.07 -5.04
CA ARG A 116 -19.79 15.66 -6.34
C ARG A 116 -20.05 17.16 -6.29
N PRO A 117 -19.13 17.97 -5.72
CA PRO A 117 -19.32 19.42 -5.58
C PRO A 117 -19.22 20.16 -6.91
N ALA A 118 -18.54 19.60 -7.92
CA ALA A 118 -18.39 20.18 -9.24
C ALA A 118 -18.38 19.11 -10.33
N SER A 119 -18.57 19.53 -11.57
CA SER A 119 -18.47 18.65 -12.73
C SER A 119 -17.08 18.04 -12.83
N GLY A 120 -17.02 16.71 -12.91
CA GLY A 120 -15.77 15.95 -12.94
C GLY A 120 -15.08 15.73 -11.60
N LEU A 121 -15.46 16.43 -10.53
CA LEU A 121 -14.87 16.29 -9.21
C LEU A 121 -15.73 15.41 -8.30
N ARG A 122 -15.12 14.35 -7.74
CA ARG A 122 -15.68 13.50 -6.69
C ARG A 122 -14.76 13.57 -5.47
N LEU A 123 -15.31 13.92 -4.34
CA LEU A 123 -14.64 13.87 -3.04
C LEU A 123 -15.21 12.72 -2.23
N GLY A 124 -14.39 11.98 -1.54
CA GLY A 124 -14.76 10.90 -0.65
C GLY A 124 -14.11 11.08 0.71
N VAL A 125 -14.88 10.92 1.78
CA VAL A 125 -14.40 10.93 3.16
C VAL A 125 -14.93 9.71 3.87
N GLY A 126 -14.09 9.08 4.66
CA GLY A 126 -14.47 7.88 5.39
C GLY A 126 -13.37 7.37 6.29
N GLY A 127 -13.40 6.07 6.52
CA GLY A 127 -12.44 5.38 7.36
C GLY A 127 -11.82 4.18 6.66
N GLN A 128 -10.70 3.73 7.20
CA GLN A 128 -10.04 2.50 6.79
C GLN A 128 -9.73 1.61 7.98
N ALA A 129 -9.64 0.31 7.72
CA ALA A 129 -8.99 -0.68 8.56
C ALA A 129 -7.82 -1.28 7.77
N GLU A 130 -6.68 -1.37 8.42
CA GLU A 130 -5.42 -1.82 7.80
C GLU A 130 -4.75 -2.87 8.68
N ALA A 131 -4.22 -3.92 8.04
CA ALA A 131 -3.34 -4.90 8.62
C ALA A 131 -2.02 -4.87 7.86
N GLY A 132 -0.91 -4.84 8.56
CA GLY A 132 0.41 -4.84 7.96
C GLY A 132 1.43 -5.63 8.76
N GLY A 133 2.48 -6.04 8.10
CA GLY A 133 3.62 -6.69 8.73
C GLY A 133 4.89 -6.47 7.92
N GLY A 134 6.01 -6.57 8.58
CA GLY A 134 7.31 -6.39 7.93
C GLY A 134 8.44 -6.98 8.73
N ILE A 135 9.56 -7.10 8.04
CA ILE A 135 10.82 -7.55 8.61
C ILE A 135 11.95 -6.67 8.08
N THR A 136 12.81 -6.20 8.99
CA THR A 136 14.09 -5.59 8.62
C THR A 136 15.21 -6.55 9.00
N TYR A 137 16.10 -6.81 8.06
CA TYR A 137 17.25 -7.70 8.24
C TYR A 137 18.54 -6.92 8.01
N SER A 138 19.46 -6.98 8.98
CA SER A 138 20.80 -6.40 8.90
C SER A 138 21.81 -7.42 8.38
N LEU A 139 22.54 -7.10 7.31
CA LEU A 139 23.54 -8.02 6.74
C LEU A 139 24.75 -8.24 7.66
N ASN A 140 25.09 -7.25 8.48
CA ASN A 140 26.19 -7.34 9.45
C ASN A 140 25.65 -7.46 10.90
N GLY A 141 24.39 -7.90 11.05
CA GLY A 141 23.80 -8.13 12.37
C GLY A 141 24.43 -9.33 13.08
N GLY A 142 24.66 -9.20 14.39
CA GLY A 142 25.15 -10.28 15.24
C GLY A 142 24.08 -11.35 15.51
N ASN A 143 23.87 -11.69 16.80
CA ASN A 143 22.95 -12.75 17.21
C ASN A 143 21.47 -12.51 16.87
N ASN A 144 21.04 -11.25 16.71
CA ASN A 144 19.67 -10.87 16.35
C ASN A 144 19.67 -9.98 15.10
N PRO A 145 19.88 -10.55 13.90
CA PRO A 145 20.03 -9.77 12.68
C PRO A 145 18.69 -9.26 12.10
N ALA A 146 17.57 -9.64 12.67
CA ALA A 146 16.25 -9.34 12.15
C ALA A 146 15.33 -8.69 13.17
N GLU A 147 14.47 -7.77 12.71
CA GLU A 147 13.37 -7.19 13.48
C GLU A 147 12.05 -7.40 12.73
N GLY A 148 11.13 -8.16 13.34
CA GLY A 148 9.78 -8.40 12.82
C GLY A 148 8.75 -7.47 13.47
N ARG A 149 7.80 -6.99 12.67
CA ARG A 149 6.71 -6.10 13.11
C ARG A 149 5.40 -6.55 12.50
N VAL A 150 4.33 -6.48 13.28
CA VAL A 150 2.95 -6.68 12.81
C VAL A 150 2.09 -5.59 13.41
N ALA A 151 1.17 -5.03 12.64
CA ALA A 151 0.29 -3.99 13.13
C ALA A 151 -1.12 -4.11 12.54
N LEU A 152 -2.10 -3.69 13.32
CA LEU A 152 -3.50 -3.52 12.94
C LEU A 152 -3.89 -2.09 13.27
N HIS A 153 -4.43 -1.37 12.30
CA HIS A 153 -4.79 0.03 12.48
C HIS A 153 -6.19 0.32 11.93
N VAL A 154 -6.82 1.32 12.53
CA VAL A 154 -7.99 2.00 11.97
C VAL A 154 -7.71 3.50 11.92
N GLY A 155 -8.33 4.19 10.95
CA GLY A 155 -8.14 5.63 10.83
C GLY A 155 -8.94 6.24 9.69
N PRO A 156 -8.88 7.58 9.52
CA PRO A 156 -9.52 8.27 8.43
C PRO A 156 -8.86 7.98 7.10
N SER A 157 -9.69 8.01 6.05
CA SER A 157 -9.27 7.94 4.66
C SER A 157 -10.06 8.96 3.85
N VAL A 158 -9.36 9.73 3.03
CA VAL A 158 -9.96 10.73 2.16
C VAL A 158 -9.51 10.53 0.72
N THR A 159 -10.43 10.77 -0.23
CA THR A 159 -10.14 10.63 -1.66
C THR A 159 -10.64 11.85 -2.42
N ALA A 160 -9.90 12.22 -3.46
CA ALA A 160 -10.32 13.20 -4.45
C ALA A 160 -10.08 12.62 -5.85
N ASP A 161 -11.14 12.56 -6.66
CA ASP A 161 -11.07 12.13 -8.06
C ASP A 161 -11.50 13.28 -8.95
N TYR A 162 -10.64 13.63 -9.90
CA TYR A 162 -10.94 14.64 -10.88
C TYR A 162 -10.84 14.08 -12.30
N ALA A 163 -11.95 14.12 -13.03
CA ALA A 163 -12.03 13.68 -14.40
C ALA A 163 -12.10 14.90 -15.34
N PHE A 164 -11.20 14.96 -16.31
CA PHE A 164 -11.10 16.04 -17.30
C PHE A 164 -10.82 15.48 -18.70
N ARG A 165 -10.89 16.34 -19.70
CA ARG A 165 -10.62 15.98 -21.10
C ARG A 165 -9.33 16.63 -21.58
N VAL A 166 -8.49 15.84 -22.24
CA VAL A 166 -7.31 16.31 -22.98
C VAL A 166 -7.54 15.90 -24.43
N GLY A 167 -7.88 16.87 -25.27
CA GLY A 167 -8.35 16.62 -26.62
C GLY A 167 -9.63 15.77 -26.62
N ARG A 168 -9.61 14.64 -27.33
CA ARG A 168 -10.74 13.69 -27.40
C ARG A 168 -10.71 12.62 -26.30
N ARG A 169 -9.68 12.58 -25.43
CA ARG A 169 -9.48 11.53 -24.43
C ARG A 169 -9.89 12.00 -23.03
N LYS A 170 -10.54 11.11 -22.28
CA LYS A 170 -10.94 11.37 -20.88
C LYS A 170 -9.87 10.87 -19.93
N TRP A 171 -9.19 11.79 -19.27
CA TRP A 171 -8.18 11.54 -18.22
C TRP A 171 -8.83 11.62 -16.85
N SER A 172 -8.18 11.05 -15.84
CA SER A 172 -8.58 11.24 -14.45
C SER A 172 -7.38 11.20 -13.52
N VAL A 173 -7.40 12.08 -12.53
CA VAL A 173 -6.47 12.08 -11.41
C VAL A 173 -7.24 11.65 -10.17
N ASN A 174 -6.67 10.70 -9.45
CA ASN A 174 -7.13 10.27 -8.13
C ASN A 174 -6.04 10.55 -7.12
N SER A 175 -6.36 11.22 -6.04
CA SER A 175 -5.48 11.41 -4.88
C SER A 175 -6.17 10.83 -3.65
N GLN A 176 -5.45 10.07 -2.86
CA GLN A 176 -5.95 9.44 -1.64
C GLN A 176 -4.94 9.61 -0.53
N MET A 177 -5.43 9.92 0.65
CA MET A 177 -4.66 10.03 1.88
C MET A 177 -5.30 9.14 2.94
N ASP A 178 -4.49 8.25 3.50
CA ASP A 178 -4.85 7.30 4.55
C ASP A 178 -3.97 7.57 5.77
N VAL A 179 -4.59 7.77 6.93
CA VAL A 179 -3.87 8.06 8.19
C VAL A 179 -4.22 6.99 9.21
N PRO A 180 -3.32 6.03 9.49
CA PRO A 180 -3.46 5.14 10.63
C PRO A 180 -3.53 5.95 11.93
N LEU A 181 -4.65 5.89 12.66
CA LEU A 181 -4.89 6.74 13.82
C LEU A 181 -4.79 5.98 15.15
N LEU A 182 -5.43 4.82 15.20
CA LEU A 182 -5.46 3.96 16.39
C LEU A 182 -5.21 2.52 15.97
N GLY A 183 -4.52 1.76 16.82
CA GLY A 183 -4.27 0.37 16.50
C GLY A 183 -3.51 -0.39 17.59
N LEU A 184 -3.07 -1.57 17.18
CA LEU A 184 -2.21 -2.45 17.96
C LEU A 184 -0.99 -2.80 17.10
N ALA A 185 0.19 -2.79 17.69
CA ALA A 185 1.40 -3.24 17.03
C ALA A 185 2.18 -4.21 17.92
N PHE A 186 2.69 -5.26 17.28
CA PHE A 186 3.68 -6.14 17.88
C PHE A 186 5.08 -5.62 17.53
N THR A 187 5.93 -5.47 18.53
CA THR A 187 7.34 -5.10 18.42
C THR A 187 8.12 -5.67 19.60
N PRO A 188 9.40 -6.07 19.43
CA PRO A 188 10.23 -6.37 20.57
C PRO A 188 10.37 -5.15 21.49
N THR A 189 10.84 -5.39 22.71
CA THR A 189 11.27 -4.35 23.63
C THR A 189 12.78 -4.16 23.47
N TYR A 190 13.30 -2.98 23.79
CA TYR A 190 14.74 -2.72 23.75
C TYR A 190 15.52 -3.76 24.57
N GLY A 191 16.55 -4.36 23.94
CA GLY A 191 17.37 -5.40 24.54
C GLY A 191 16.76 -6.81 24.59
N GLN A 192 15.50 -6.98 24.17
CA GLN A 192 14.82 -8.28 24.17
C GLN A 192 15.14 -9.07 22.91
N SER A 193 15.52 -10.33 23.05
CA SER A 193 15.74 -11.24 21.92
C SER A 193 14.48 -12.01 21.53
N TYR A 194 14.41 -12.47 20.28
CA TYR A 194 13.34 -13.37 19.83
C TYR A 194 13.33 -14.70 20.55
N TYR A 195 14.50 -15.19 20.99
CA TYR A 195 14.61 -16.39 21.82
C TYR A 195 13.90 -16.21 23.17
N GLU A 196 14.09 -15.07 23.83
CA GLU A 196 13.39 -14.75 25.09
C GLU A 196 11.90 -14.69 24.92
N MET A 197 11.42 -14.08 23.81
CA MET A 197 9.99 -13.95 23.54
C MET A 197 9.31 -15.29 23.24
N PHE A 198 9.91 -16.08 22.34
CA PHE A 198 9.21 -17.27 21.79
C PHE A 198 9.65 -18.58 22.44
N SER A 199 10.85 -18.69 22.96
CA SER A 199 11.34 -19.92 23.59
C SER A 199 11.21 -19.90 25.11
N LEU A 200 11.43 -18.73 25.75
CA LEU A 200 11.28 -18.58 27.20
C LEU A 200 9.92 -18.04 27.63
N GLY A 201 9.06 -17.64 26.67
CA GLY A 201 7.73 -17.14 26.94
C GLY A 201 7.67 -15.72 27.51
N HIS A 202 8.76 -14.97 27.48
CA HIS A 202 8.83 -13.58 27.95
C HIS A 202 8.27 -12.62 26.90
N SER A 203 6.99 -12.74 26.58
CA SER A 203 6.31 -11.94 25.55
C SER A 203 5.47 -10.79 26.12
N ASP A 204 5.59 -10.50 27.39
CA ASP A 204 4.86 -9.44 28.07
C ASP A 204 5.20 -8.08 27.45
N HIS A 205 4.16 -7.27 27.20
CA HIS A 205 4.26 -5.91 26.64
C HIS A 205 4.79 -5.81 25.20
N ASN A 206 4.85 -6.90 24.42
CA ASN A 206 5.22 -6.86 23.01
C ASN A 206 4.08 -6.38 22.12
N VAL A 207 2.82 -6.53 22.54
CA VAL A 207 1.66 -5.91 21.86
C VAL A 207 1.34 -4.59 22.53
N ARG A 208 1.36 -3.51 21.75
CA ARG A 208 1.21 -2.14 22.24
C ARG A 208 0.13 -1.40 21.47
N VAL A 209 -0.59 -0.52 22.18
CA VAL A 209 -1.53 0.41 21.55
C VAL A 209 -0.76 1.47 20.79
N THR A 210 -1.18 1.71 19.56
CA THR A 210 -0.64 2.76 18.68
C THR A 210 -1.62 3.92 18.55
N HIS A 211 -1.08 5.12 18.50
CA HIS A 211 -1.80 6.38 18.31
C HIS A 211 -0.87 7.41 17.65
N PRO A 212 -1.35 8.57 17.17
CA PRO A 212 -0.54 9.51 16.40
C PRO A 212 0.70 10.06 17.11
N PHE A 213 0.76 10.01 18.44
CA PHE A 213 1.90 10.50 19.20
C PHE A 213 3.02 9.47 19.38
N ASN A 214 2.74 8.17 19.17
CA ASN A 214 3.74 7.11 19.27
C ASN A 214 3.95 6.34 17.95
N ALA A 215 3.04 6.49 16.98
CA ALA A 215 3.12 5.83 15.68
C ALA A 215 2.54 6.71 14.54
N PRO A 216 3.04 7.96 14.35
CA PRO A 216 2.55 8.85 13.31
C PRO A 216 2.86 8.28 11.93
N SER A 217 1.85 7.87 11.19
CA SER A 217 1.98 7.21 9.90
C SER A 217 1.02 7.82 8.87
N LEU A 218 1.41 7.78 7.59
CA LEU A 218 0.66 8.35 6.48
C LEU A 218 0.93 7.58 5.20
N ARG A 219 -0.11 7.21 4.47
CA ARG A 219 0.00 6.80 3.08
C ARG A 219 -0.73 7.79 2.19
N TRP A 220 0.01 8.45 1.31
CA TRP A 220 -0.53 9.35 0.29
C TRP A 220 -0.20 8.83 -1.09
N THR A 221 -1.23 8.57 -1.90
CA THR A 221 -1.10 8.04 -3.26
C THR A 221 -1.84 8.95 -4.24
N THR A 222 -1.16 9.38 -5.29
CA THR A 222 -1.76 10.14 -6.39
C THR A 222 -1.51 9.42 -7.71
N LEU A 223 -2.60 9.12 -8.45
CA LEU A 223 -2.58 8.38 -9.71
C LEU A 223 -3.25 9.20 -10.82
N CYS A 224 -2.56 9.40 -11.93
CA CYS A 224 -3.12 9.90 -13.17
C CYS A 224 -3.42 8.71 -14.09
N ARG A 225 -4.69 8.56 -14.51
CA ARG A 225 -5.12 7.49 -15.42
C ARG A 225 -5.30 8.04 -16.82
N ILE A 226 -4.55 7.49 -17.75
CA ILE A 226 -4.43 7.93 -19.14
C ILE A 226 -5.00 6.84 -20.04
N PRO A 227 -5.99 7.12 -20.91
CA PRO A 227 -6.47 6.15 -21.90
C PRO A 227 -5.44 5.96 -23.01
N VAL A 228 -4.93 4.73 -23.17
CA VAL A 228 -3.94 4.35 -24.19
C VAL A 228 -4.43 3.09 -24.89
N LEU A 229 -4.64 3.14 -26.22
CA LEU A 229 -4.99 1.98 -27.06
C LEU A 229 -6.10 1.07 -26.49
N GLY A 230 -7.18 1.66 -25.96
CA GLY A 230 -8.32 0.91 -25.41
C GLY A 230 -8.13 0.45 -23.95
N ALA A 231 -6.95 0.59 -23.38
CA ALA A 231 -6.66 0.36 -21.96
C ALA A 231 -6.51 1.69 -21.20
N LYS A 232 -6.36 1.62 -19.90
CA LYS A 232 -5.97 2.77 -19.06
C LYS A 232 -4.66 2.48 -18.38
N VAL A 233 -3.66 3.26 -18.69
CA VAL A 233 -2.37 3.28 -18.00
C VAL A 233 -2.47 4.23 -16.82
N SER A 234 -1.98 3.82 -15.67
CA SER A 234 -1.88 4.63 -14.46
C SER A 234 -0.43 5.00 -14.24
N VAL A 235 -0.15 6.29 -14.03
CA VAL A 235 1.15 6.79 -13.58
C VAL A 235 0.94 7.64 -12.34
N GLY A 236 1.86 7.58 -11.40
CA GLY A 236 1.64 8.31 -10.15
C GLY A 236 2.81 8.31 -9.19
N TYR A 237 2.50 8.71 -7.99
CA TYR A 237 3.44 8.85 -6.90
C TYR A 237 2.80 8.37 -5.59
N GLN A 238 3.61 7.76 -4.75
CA GLN A 238 3.23 7.38 -3.39
C GLN A 238 4.29 7.86 -2.41
N ALA A 239 3.83 8.49 -1.33
CA ALA A 239 4.56 8.64 -0.09
C ALA A 239 3.93 7.67 0.93
N ASP A 240 4.73 6.71 1.39
CA ASP A 240 4.31 5.73 2.39
C ASP A 240 5.24 5.85 3.59
N ILE A 241 4.78 6.58 4.59
CA ILE A 241 5.49 6.97 5.79
C ILE A 241 4.97 6.15 6.95
N VAL A 242 5.79 5.27 7.48
CA VAL A 242 5.49 4.50 8.69
C VAL A 242 6.50 4.86 9.74
N GLN A 243 6.02 5.17 10.94
CA GLN A 243 6.87 5.52 12.07
C GLN A 243 6.31 4.92 13.35
N SER A 244 7.18 4.59 14.29
CA SER A 244 6.79 4.20 15.65
C SER A 244 7.90 4.45 16.66
N HIS A 245 7.48 4.73 17.90
CA HIS A 245 8.34 4.76 19.07
C HIS A 245 7.67 3.91 20.16
N LEU A 246 7.98 2.63 20.17
CA LEU A 246 7.31 1.63 20.98
C LEU A 246 8.37 0.75 21.69
N GLY A 247 8.13 0.43 22.96
CA GLY A 247 9.05 -0.45 23.70
C GLY A 247 10.48 0.06 23.87
N GLY A 248 10.69 1.38 23.84
CA GLY A 248 12.02 2.00 23.84
C GLY A 248 12.73 1.94 22.49
N LEU A 249 12.07 1.40 21.45
CA LEU A 249 12.60 1.29 20.10
C LEU A 249 11.96 2.33 19.17
N LYS A 250 12.78 2.93 18.31
CA LYS A 250 12.35 3.79 17.22
C LYS A 250 12.44 3.01 15.92
N TYR A 251 11.39 3.08 15.14
CA TYR A 251 11.33 2.58 13.79
C TYR A 251 10.75 3.64 12.88
N HIS A 252 11.33 3.81 11.70
CA HIS A 252 10.66 4.43 10.58
C HIS A 252 11.05 3.79 9.26
N ALA A 253 10.12 3.81 8.31
CA ALA A 253 10.34 3.53 6.90
C ALA A 253 9.61 4.59 6.08
N TRP A 254 10.35 5.49 5.48
CA TRP A 254 9.85 6.55 4.63
C TRP A 254 10.13 6.18 3.18
N ASN A 255 9.08 5.84 2.46
CA ASN A 255 9.18 5.38 1.10
C ASN A 255 8.52 6.38 0.16
N HIS A 256 9.30 6.88 -0.79
CA HIS A 256 8.88 7.78 -1.85
C HIS A 256 9.06 7.08 -3.19
N THR A 257 7.96 6.72 -3.84
CA THR A 257 8.01 5.89 -5.05
C THR A 257 7.17 6.47 -6.17
N PHE A 258 7.67 6.37 -7.40
CA PHE A 258 6.90 6.59 -8.62
C PHE A 258 6.25 5.28 -9.05
N MET A 259 4.99 5.37 -9.43
CA MET A 259 4.15 4.23 -9.78
C MET A 259 3.80 4.23 -11.26
N ILE A 260 3.82 3.05 -11.85
CA ILE A 260 3.25 2.78 -13.18
C ILE A 260 2.39 1.53 -13.11
N GLY A 261 1.31 1.51 -13.86
CA GLY A 261 0.44 0.35 -13.87
C GLY A 261 -0.68 0.44 -14.87
N TYR A 262 -1.64 -0.45 -14.73
CA TYR A 262 -2.82 -0.48 -15.58
C TYR A 262 -4.11 -0.60 -14.76
N THR A 263 -5.18 0.00 -15.31
CA THR A 263 -6.52 -0.03 -14.72
C THR A 263 -7.43 -0.91 -15.56
N ARG A 264 -8.10 -1.89 -14.93
CA ARG A 264 -9.19 -2.68 -15.51
C ARG A 264 -10.52 -2.35 -14.84
N ARG A 265 -11.58 -2.33 -15.64
CA ARG A 265 -12.95 -2.30 -15.16
C ARG A 265 -13.55 -3.68 -15.36
N LEU A 266 -14.05 -4.26 -14.29
CA LEU A 266 -14.74 -5.54 -14.32
C LEU A 266 -16.23 -5.26 -14.09
N ARG A 267 -17.06 -5.85 -14.94
CA ARG A 267 -18.52 -5.85 -14.79
C ARG A 267 -18.93 -7.27 -14.40
N LEU A 268 -19.47 -7.41 -13.21
CA LEU A 268 -20.09 -8.66 -12.79
C LEU A 268 -21.53 -8.63 -13.26
N VAL A 269 -21.84 -9.45 -14.25
CA VAL A 269 -23.23 -9.77 -14.63
C VAL A 269 -23.64 -10.89 -13.68
N ARG A 270 -24.70 -10.69 -12.93
CA ARG A 270 -25.30 -11.72 -12.09
C ARG A 270 -26.47 -12.27 -12.87
N ASP A 271 -26.38 -13.55 -13.23
CA ASP A 271 -27.50 -14.35 -13.75
C ASP A 271 -28.60 -14.51 -12.67
#